data_5df59b53cd396a1afd9c40e318e35af7
#
_entry.id   5df59b53cd396a1afd9c40e318e35af7
#
_cell.length_a   1.000
_cell.length_b   1.000
_cell.length_c   1.000
_cell.angle_alpha   90.00
_cell.angle_beta   90.00
_cell.angle_gamma   90.00
#
_symmetry.space_group_name_H-M   'P 1'
#
loop_
_entity.id
_entity.type
_entity.pdbx_description
1 polymer ?
#
loop_
_entity_poly.entity_id
_entity_poly.type
_entity_poly.pdbx_seq_one_letter_code
_entity_poly.pdbx_strand_id
1 'polypeptide(L)' 'MSKSLYETLDVSPDASADEIKKAYRRLARKYHPDINKDAGAEEKFKEINRS' A
#
# COMPACT_ATOMS: atom_id res chain seq x y z
N MET A 1 -4.03 -17.49 1.48
CA MET A 1 -4.80 -16.55 2.29
C MET A 1 -4.49 -15.12 1.90
N SER A 2 -5.50 -14.32 1.81
CA SER A 2 -5.31 -12.92 1.42
C SER A 2 -4.86 -12.09 2.62
N LYS A 3 -4.00 -11.12 2.33
CA LYS A 3 -3.58 -10.18 3.35
C LYS A 3 -4.68 -9.18 3.64
N SER A 4 -4.78 -8.75 4.87
CA SER A 4 -5.74 -7.72 5.21
C SER A 4 -5.23 -6.37 4.70
N LEU A 5 -6.14 -5.39 4.66
CA LEU A 5 -5.77 -4.03 4.29
C LEU A 5 -4.64 -3.51 5.17
N TYR A 6 -4.70 -3.82 6.44
CA TYR A 6 -3.71 -3.35 7.40
C TYR A 6 -2.32 -3.92 7.12
N GLU A 7 -2.26 -5.17 6.75
CA GLU A 7 -0.98 -5.80 6.41
C GLU A 7 -0.43 -5.24 5.10
N THR A 8 -1.29 -5.05 4.13
CA THR A 8 -0.89 -4.50 2.84
C THR A 8 -0.31 -3.10 2.99
N LEU A 9 -0.92 -2.28 3.82
CA LEU A 9 -0.48 -0.92 4.07
C LEU A 9 0.58 -0.82 5.16
N ASP A 10 0.91 -1.96 5.79
CA ASP A 10 1.91 -2.00 6.85
C ASP A 10 1.54 -1.08 8.01
N VAL A 11 0.29 -1.15 8.42
CA VAL A 11 -0.21 -0.37 9.54
C VAL A 11 -0.83 -1.29 10.58
N SER A 12 -0.97 -0.77 11.81
CA SER A 12 -1.60 -1.51 12.89
C SER A 12 -3.10 -1.68 12.62
N PRO A 13 -3.70 -2.81 13.04
CA PRO A 13 -5.15 -2.97 12.96
C PRO A 13 -5.93 -1.90 13.71
N ASP A 14 -5.27 -1.23 14.65
CA ASP A 14 -5.88 -0.16 15.43
C ASP A 14 -5.69 1.21 14.79
N ALA A 15 -5.06 1.27 13.62
CA ALA A 15 -4.76 2.54 12.98
C ALA A 15 -6.03 3.30 12.66
N SER A 16 -5.98 4.61 12.87
CA SER A 16 -7.12 5.47 12.56
C SER A 16 -7.26 5.63 11.06
N ALA A 17 -8.41 6.16 10.63
CA ALA A 17 -8.64 6.40 9.21
C ALA A 17 -7.58 7.31 8.61
N ASP A 18 -7.14 8.31 9.36
CA ASP A 18 -6.10 9.22 8.91
C ASP A 18 -4.77 8.50 8.72
N GLU A 19 -4.43 7.60 9.64
CA GLU A 19 -3.20 6.84 9.55
C GLU A 19 -3.22 5.89 8.36
N ILE A 20 -4.36 5.26 8.13
CA ILE A 20 -4.52 4.37 6.98
C ILE A 20 -4.36 5.16 5.69
N LYS A 21 -4.96 6.32 5.62
CA LYS A 21 -4.87 7.18 4.46
C LYS A 21 -3.43 7.62 4.18
N LYS A 22 -2.73 8.02 5.23
CA LYS A 22 -1.34 8.42 5.10
C LYS A 22 -0.47 7.27 4.62
N ALA A 23 -0.68 6.09 5.17
CA ALA A 23 0.07 4.90 4.78
C ALA A 23 -0.20 4.56 3.31
N TYR A 24 -1.46 4.66 2.89
CA TYR A 24 -1.83 4.41 1.51
C TYR A 24 -1.09 5.36 0.57
N ARG A 25 -1.10 6.65 0.88
CA ARG A 25 -0.42 7.64 0.05
C ARG A 25 1.08 7.39 -0.01
N ARG A 26 1.67 7.06 1.13
CA ARG A 26 3.10 6.80 1.20
C ARG A 26 3.49 5.61 0.34
N LEU A 27 2.76 4.51 0.45
CA LEU A 27 3.06 3.32 -0.30
C LEU A 27 2.75 3.48 -1.78
N ALA A 28 1.66 4.16 -2.09
CA ALA A 28 1.30 4.43 -3.48
C ALA A 28 2.39 5.24 -4.17
N ARG A 29 2.95 6.21 -3.47
CA ARG A 29 4.04 7.01 -4.01
C ARG A 29 5.32 6.20 -4.14
N LYS A 30 5.59 5.34 -3.16
CA LYS A 30 6.80 4.54 -3.15
C LYS A 30 6.81 3.51 -4.29
N TYR A 31 5.68 2.92 -4.55
CA TYR A 31 5.56 1.85 -5.54
C TYR A 31 4.90 2.27 -6.85
N HIS A 32 4.71 3.56 -7.03
CA HIS A 32 4.10 4.06 -8.26
C HIS A 32 4.96 3.69 -9.46
N PRO A 33 4.37 3.13 -10.52
CA PRO A 33 5.15 2.67 -11.68
C PRO A 33 5.93 3.79 -12.38
N ASP A 34 5.52 5.03 -12.23
CA ASP A 34 6.26 6.16 -12.81
C ASP A 34 7.51 6.48 -12.00
N ILE A 35 7.48 6.23 -10.70
CA ILE A 35 8.57 6.53 -9.80
C ILE A 35 9.48 5.33 -9.63
N ASN A 36 8.88 4.16 -9.49
CA ASN A 36 9.59 2.91 -9.27
C ASN A 36 9.22 1.94 -10.38
N LYS A 37 10.18 1.63 -11.23
CA LYS A 37 9.94 0.81 -12.42
C LYS A 37 10.23 -0.67 -12.23
N ASP A 38 10.45 -1.08 -11.00
CA ASP A 38 10.64 -2.49 -10.71
C ASP A 38 9.33 -3.25 -10.92
N ALA A 39 9.45 -4.48 -11.43
CA ALA A 39 8.28 -5.33 -11.62
C ALA A 39 7.57 -5.60 -10.30
N GLY A 40 8.33 -5.77 -9.23
CA GLY A 40 7.75 -5.98 -7.91
C GLY A 40 6.97 -4.78 -7.41
N ALA A 41 7.41 -3.58 -7.78
CA ALA A 41 6.74 -2.36 -7.37
C ALA A 41 5.36 -2.26 -8.03
N GLU A 42 5.24 -2.64 -9.28
CA GLU A 42 3.97 -2.61 -9.97
C GLU A 42 2.97 -3.55 -9.33
N GLU A 43 3.40 -4.74 -8.98
CA GLU A 43 2.53 -5.68 -8.29
C GLU A 43 2.09 -5.17 -6.94
N LYS A 44 3.03 -4.57 -6.21
CA LYS A 44 2.74 -4.01 -4.91
C LYS A 44 1.72 -2.88 -5.03
N PHE A 45 1.87 -2.05 -6.03
CA PHE A 45 0.95 -0.95 -6.28
C PHE A 45 -0.47 -1.47 -6.55
N LYS A 46 -0.57 -2.55 -7.31
CA LYS A 46 -1.87 -3.17 -7.58
C LYS A 46 -2.50 -3.72 -6.30
N GLU A 47 -1.71 -4.33 -5.43
CA GLU A 47 -2.20 -4.82 -4.16
C GLU A 47 -2.75 -3.68 -3.31
N ILE A 48 -2.04 -2.57 -3.27
CA ILE A 48 -2.46 -1.41 -2.49
C ILE A 48 -3.78 -0.87 -3.01
N ASN A 49 -3.93 -0.78 -4.32
CA ASN A 49 -5.17 -0.29 -4.92
C ASN A 49 -6.33 -1.25 -4.77
N ARG A 50 -6.04 -2.54 -4.70
CA ARG A 50 -7.08 -3.53 -4.52
C ARG A 50 -7.66 -3.48 -3.10
N SER A 51 -6.90 -3.03 -2.16
CA SER A 51 -7.38 -2.87 -0.80
C SER A 51 -8.32 -1.68 -0.69
#